data_e680c5f67b1228c762c7c166251218cb
#
_entry.id   e680c5f67b1228c762c7c166251218cb
#
_cell.length_a   1.000
_cell.length_b   1.000
_cell.length_c   1.000
_cell.angle_alpha   90.00
_cell.angle_beta   90.00
_cell.angle_gamma   90.00
#
_symmetry.space_group_name_H-M   'P 1'
#
loop_
_entity.id
_entity.type
_entity.pdbx_description
1 polymer ?
#
loop_
_entity_poly.entity_id
_entity_poly.type
_entity_poly.pdbx_seq_one_letter_code
_entity_poly.pdbx_strand_id
1 'polypeptide(L)'
;MADKKNSIVKGRPAARLAAVQALYQLEQEPTTPQKVVVEFLNHRFNEIVDGTRFITPDKTLFQDIVLGVMDRLADLDPMITSTLSEGWRLERIESVVRAILRAAVFELSRDTSVPTPVVINEYIEITKSFCSPSEVSFVNGSLDALAKLLRTEDLQE
;
A
#
# COMPACT_ATOMS: atom_id res chain seq x y z
N MET A 1 -14.47 23.32 11.19
CA MET A 1 -13.02 23.09 11.39
C MET A 1 -12.66 21.68 11.79
N ALA A 2 -13.52 20.95 12.47
CA ALA A 2 -13.37 19.51 12.69
C ALA A 2 -13.33 18.73 11.37
N ASP A 3 -13.95 19.28 10.33
CA ASP A 3 -14.08 18.63 9.02
C ASP A 3 -12.76 18.52 8.25
N LYS A 4 -11.82 19.44 8.42
CA LYS A 4 -10.52 19.39 7.76
C LYS A 4 -9.63 18.26 8.29
N LYS A 5 -9.64 18.03 9.61
CA LYS A 5 -8.89 16.91 10.20
C LYS A 5 -9.49 15.57 9.81
N ASN A 6 -10.82 15.47 9.77
CA ASN A 6 -11.50 14.24 9.37
C ASN A 6 -11.29 13.93 7.89
N SER A 7 -11.26 14.94 7.01
CA SER A 7 -11.02 14.72 5.58
C SER A 7 -9.57 14.32 5.31
N ILE A 8 -8.59 14.81 6.08
CA ILE A 8 -7.19 14.41 5.96
C ILE A 8 -7.01 12.96 6.43
N VAL A 9 -7.61 12.58 7.56
CA VAL A 9 -7.54 11.20 8.09
C VAL A 9 -8.20 10.23 7.11
N LYS A 10 -9.35 10.58 6.54
CA LYS A 10 -10.05 9.77 5.55
C LYS A 10 -9.32 9.74 4.20
N GLY A 11 -8.52 10.76 3.92
CA GLY A 11 -7.72 10.84 2.70
C GLY A 11 -6.58 9.84 2.64
N ARG A 12 -6.06 9.38 3.79
CA ARG A 12 -4.98 8.40 3.84
C ARG A 12 -5.40 7.02 3.34
N PRO A 13 -6.53 6.43 3.80
CA PRO A 13 -6.99 5.16 3.21
C PRO A 13 -7.22 5.25 1.72
N ALA A 14 -7.80 6.34 1.23
CA ALA A 14 -8.02 6.55 -0.19
C ALA A 14 -6.69 6.66 -0.95
N ALA A 15 -5.69 7.30 -0.37
CA ALA A 15 -4.35 7.41 -0.95
C ALA A 15 -3.67 6.05 -1.07
N ARG A 16 -3.78 5.21 -0.05
CA ARG A 16 -3.21 3.86 -0.06
C ARG A 16 -3.86 2.99 -1.11
N LEU A 17 -5.19 3.05 -1.21
CA LEU A 17 -5.93 2.33 -2.25
C LEU A 17 -5.49 2.77 -3.64
N ALA A 18 -5.41 4.08 -3.87
CA ALA A 18 -4.97 4.62 -5.15
C ALA A 18 -3.52 4.20 -5.47
N ALA A 19 -2.65 4.18 -4.47
CA ALA A 19 -1.26 3.75 -4.65
C ALA A 19 -1.18 2.27 -5.08
N VAL A 20 -1.98 1.40 -4.46
CA VAL A 20 -2.04 -0.01 -4.86
C VAL A 20 -2.50 -0.13 -6.32
N GLN A 21 -3.53 0.62 -6.71
CA GLN A 21 -4.02 0.63 -8.08
C GLN A 21 -2.97 1.13 -9.07
N ALA A 22 -2.22 2.19 -8.71
CA ALA A 22 -1.16 2.73 -9.54
C ALA A 22 -0.01 1.74 -9.69
N LEU A 23 0.40 1.08 -8.61
CA LEU A 23 1.44 0.06 -8.65
C LEU A 23 1.02 -1.14 -9.51
N TYR A 24 -0.23 -1.54 -9.42
CA TYR A 24 -0.79 -2.59 -10.28
C TYR A 24 -0.70 -2.17 -11.76
N GLN A 25 -1.11 -0.95 -12.08
CA GLN A 25 -1.06 -0.43 -13.45
C GLN A 25 0.37 -0.39 -13.99
N LEU A 26 1.33 0.03 -13.16
CA LEU A 26 2.74 0.08 -13.55
C LEU A 26 3.31 -1.29 -13.92
N GLU A 27 2.77 -2.34 -13.34
CA GLU A 27 3.19 -3.70 -13.67
C GLU A 27 2.56 -4.20 -14.97
N GLN A 28 1.37 -3.72 -15.30
CA GLN A 28 0.62 -4.18 -16.47
C GLN A 28 0.97 -3.43 -17.76
N GLU A 29 1.40 -2.19 -17.65
CA GLU A 29 1.62 -1.32 -18.81
C GLU A 29 3.03 -0.73 -18.81
N PRO A 30 3.69 -0.64 -19.99
CA PRO A 30 5.00 0.01 -20.09
C PRO A 30 4.84 1.53 -19.96
N THR A 31 5.07 2.05 -18.77
CA THR A 31 4.98 3.47 -18.46
C THR A 31 5.94 3.80 -17.32
N THR A 32 6.03 5.08 -16.95
CA THR A 32 6.89 5.51 -15.86
C THR A 32 6.07 5.83 -14.61
N PRO A 33 6.67 5.68 -13.40
CA PRO A 33 5.97 6.05 -12.17
C PRO A 33 5.48 7.49 -12.17
N GLN A 34 6.30 8.41 -12.72
CA GLN A 34 5.96 9.83 -12.77
C GLN A 34 4.71 10.09 -13.63
N LYS A 35 4.59 9.41 -14.76
CA LYS A 35 3.42 9.56 -15.64
C LYS A 35 2.15 9.04 -14.96
N VAL A 36 2.24 7.89 -14.30
CA VAL A 36 1.10 7.31 -13.60
C VAL A 36 0.65 8.22 -12.45
N VAL A 37 1.60 8.75 -11.68
CA VAL A 37 1.30 9.70 -10.60
C VAL A 37 0.56 10.93 -11.14
N VAL A 38 1.07 11.54 -12.20
CA VAL A 38 0.42 12.72 -12.80
C VAL A 38 -0.99 12.38 -13.29
N GLU A 39 -1.17 11.24 -13.93
CA GLU A 39 -2.48 10.79 -14.41
C GLU A 39 -3.48 10.65 -13.25
N PHE A 40 -3.08 9.98 -12.17
CA PHE A 40 -3.95 9.82 -11.00
C PHE A 40 -4.31 11.16 -10.36
N LEU A 41 -3.32 12.04 -10.18
CA LEU A 41 -3.55 13.35 -9.56
C LEU A 41 -4.48 14.22 -10.38
N ASN A 42 -4.37 14.17 -11.71
CA ASN A 42 -5.14 15.03 -12.60
C ASN A 42 -6.54 14.48 -12.90
N HIS A 43 -6.70 13.17 -12.95
CA HIS A 43 -7.95 12.56 -13.45
C HIS A 43 -8.68 11.73 -12.43
N ARG A 44 -7.97 10.89 -11.66
CA ARG A 44 -8.63 9.95 -10.76
C ARG A 44 -9.00 10.54 -9.41
N PHE A 45 -8.21 11.47 -8.90
CA PHE A 45 -8.45 12.06 -7.58
C PHE A 45 -9.64 13.01 -7.58
N ASN A 46 -10.02 13.50 -8.76
CA ASN A 46 -11.18 14.38 -8.90
C ASN A 46 -12.48 13.61 -9.12
N GLU A 47 -12.42 12.31 -9.37
CA GLU A 47 -13.57 11.47 -9.69
C GLU A 47 -14.12 10.68 -8.50
N ILE A 48 -13.48 10.75 -7.34
CA ILE A 48 -13.95 10.03 -6.16
C ILE A 48 -15.10 10.81 -5.55
N VAL A 49 -16.30 10.60 -6.12
CA VAL A 49 -17.54 11.16 -5.61
C VAL A 49 -18.29 10.01 -4.97
N ASP A 50 -18.35 10.01 -3.63
CA ASP A 50 -19.19 9.10 -2.90
C ASP A 50 -20.51 9.84 -2.60
N GLY A 51 -21.49 9.65 -3.50
CA GLY A 51 -22.88 10.11 -3.32
C GLY A 51 -23.06 11.56 -2.90
N THR A 52 -22.62 11.93 -1.73
CA THR A 52 -22.78 13.28 -1.17
C THR A 52 -21.51 13.83 -0.53
N ARG A 53 -20.41 13.07 -0.54
CA ARG A 53 -19.17 13.51 0.11
C ARG A 53 -17.96 13.35 -0.80
N PHE A 54 -17.20 14.43 -0.88
CA PHE A 54 -15.95 14.48 -1.62
C PHE A 54 -14.84 14.04 -0.66
N ILE A 55 -14.24 12.86 -0.89
CA ILE A 55 -13.06 12.42 -0.15
C ILE A 55 -11.85 12.72 -1.01
N THR A 56 -11.05 13.70 -0.60
CA THR A 56 -9.80 14.01 -1.31
C THR A 56 -8.69 13.09 -0.77
N PRO A 57 -8.11 12.23 -1.60
CA PRO A 57 -6.98 11.42 -1.16
C PRO A 57 -5.79 12.30 -0.74
N ASP A 58 -5.00 11.81 0.22
CA ASP A 58 -3.75 12.46 0.62
C ASP A 58 -2.74 12.32 -0.52
N LYS A 59 -2.56 13.40 -1.27
CA LYS A 59 -1.69 13.42 -2.46
C LYS A 59 -0.24 13.13 -2.12
N THR A 60 0.25 13.66 -1.01
CA THR A 60 1.63 13.45 -0.58
C THR A 60 1.88 11.98 -0.26
N LEU A 61 1.01 11.36 0.52
CA LEU A 61 1.13 9.94 0.85
C LEU A 61 1.07 9.08 -0.41
N PHE A 62 0.13 9.37 -1.32
CA PHE A 62 0.01 8.65 -2.58
C PHE A 62 1.32 8.69 -3.39
N GLN A 63 1.87 9.88 -3.59
CA GLN A 63 3.12 10.05 -4.33
C GLN A 63 4.28 9.35 -3.65
N ASP A 64 4.38 9.49 -2.34
CA ASP A 64 5.45 8.87 -1.56
C ASP A 64 5.45 7.35 -1.72
N ILE A 65 4.28 6.73 -1.66
CA ILE A 65 4.18 5.27 -1.80
C ILE A 65 4.56 4.84 -3.22
N VAL A 66 3.94 5.43 -4.23
CA VAL A 66 4.18 5.01 -5.63
C VAL A 66 5.63 5.20 -6.03
N LEU A 67 6.14 6.41 -5.84
CA LEU A 67 7.52 6.74 -6.23
C LEU A 67 8.54 6.00 -5.36
N GLY A 68 8.27 5.90 -4.05
CA GLY A 68 9.17 5.24 -3.12
C GLY A 68 9.26 3.73 -3.36
N VAL A 69 8.14 3.07 -3.62
CA VAL A 69 8.13 1.64 -3.94
C VAL A 69 8.95 1.39 -5.22
N MET A 70 8.68 2.15 -6.27
CA MET A 70 9.35 1.94 -7.55
C MET A 70 10.84 2.24 -7.48
N ASP A 71 11.23 3.22 -6.68
CA ASP A 71 12.64 3.55 -6.46
C ASP A 71 13.38 2.47 -5.65
N ARG A 72 12.67 1.78 -4.77
CA ARG A 72 13.26 0.82 -3.83
C ARG A 72 12.90 -0.64 -4.08
N LEU A 73 12.41 -0.98 -5.28
CA LEU A 73 12.01 -2.37 -5.58
C LEU A 73 13.14 -3.37 -5.28
N ALA A 74 14.39 -3.02 -5.60
CA ALA A 74 15.53 -3.89 -5.36
C ALA A 74 15.76 -4.20 -3.89
N ASP A 75 15.33 -3.32 -2.99
CA ASP A 75 15.41 -3.53 -1.54
C ASP A 75 14.15 -4.19 -0.98
N LEU A 76 12.98 -3.79 -1.47
CA LEU A 76 11.70 -4.23 -0.92
C LEU A 76 11.35 -5.67 -1.33
N ASP A 77 11.58 -6.04 -2.57
CA ASP A 77 11.22 -7.37 -3.06
C ASP A 77 11.92 -8.50 -2.31
N PRO A 78 13.23 -8.42 -2.00
CA PRO A 78 13.86 -9.43 -1.16
C PRO A 78 13.28 -9.53 0.25
N MET A 79 12.85 -8.43 0.83
CA MET A 79 12.18 -8.44 2.14
C MET A 79 10.89 -9.24 2.09
N ILE A 80 10.06 -9.00 1.07
CA ILE A 80 8.82 -9.75 0.87
C ILE A 80 9.14 -11.23 0.66
N THR A 81 10.09 -11.54 -0.21
CA THR A 81 10.49 -12.91 -0.52
C THR A 81 10.92 -13.67 0.73
N SER A 82 11.59 -13.00 1.67
CA SER A 82 12.04 -13.62 2.92
C SER A 82 10.90 -14.11 3.80
N THR A 83 9.69 -13.59 3.61
CA THR A 83 8.50 -14.01 4.37
C THR A 83 7.71 -15.12 3.69
N LEU A 84 8.04 -15.44 2.45
CA LEU A 84 7.33 -16.46 1.69
C LEU A 84 7.78 -17.86 2.10
N SER A 85 6.84 -18.82 2.03
CA SER A 85 7.16 -20.22 2.28
C SER A 85 8.12 -20.74 1.20
N GLU A 86 8.92 -21.74 1.58
CA GLU A 86 9.89 -22.36 0.68
C GLU A 86 9.20 -22.83 -0.60
N GLY A 87 9.79 -22.46 -1.75
CA GLY A 87 9.22 -22.78 -3.06
C GLY A 87 8.29 -21.74 -3.65
N TRP A 88 7.87 -20.75 -2.85
CA TRP A 88 7.06 -19.65 -3.36
C TRP A 88 7.93 -18.53 -3.93
N ARG A 89 7.53 -18.02 -5.08
CA ARG A 89 8.23 -16.92 -5.74
C ARG A 89 7.33 -15.70 -5.85
N LEU A 90 7.91 -14.52 -5.67
CA LEU A 90 7.18 -13.26 -5.77
C LEU A 90 6.48 -13.11 -7.13
N GLU A 91 7.11 -13.58 -8.22
CA GLU A 91 6.53 -13.51 -9.56
C GLU A 91 5.27 -14.36 -9.73
N ARG A 92 5.06 -15.35 -8.88
CA ARG A 92 3.88 -16.23 -8.94
C ARG A 92 2.70 -15.72 -8.11
N ILE A 93 2.92 -14.70 -7.31
CA ILE A 93 1.86 -14.07 -6.54
C ILE A 93 1.02 -13.21 -7.49
N GLU A 94 -0.28 -13.17 -7.27
CA GLU A 94 -1.16 -12.32 -8.07
C GLU A 94 -0.71 -10.85 -8.02
N SER A 95 -0.80 -10.15 -9.16
CA SER A 95 -0.30 -8.78 -9.29
C SER A 95 -0.86 -7.81 -8.27
N VAL A 96 -2.15 -7.94 -7.95
CA VAL A 96 -2.78 -7.05 -6.95
C VAL A 96 -2.23 -7.33 -5.56
N VAL A 97 -2.01 -8.59 -5.20
CA VAL A 97 -1.43 -8.97 -3.91
C VAL A 97 0.01 -8.47 -3.81
N ARG A 98 0.77 -8.62 -4.89
CA ARG A 98 2.15 -8.12 -4.96
C ARG A 98 2.20 -6.60 -4.76
N ALA A 99 1.29 -5.86 -5.40
CA ALA A 99 1.19 -4.40 -5.23
C ALA A 99 0.87 -4.03 -3.78
N ILE A 100 -0.04 -4.76 -3.14
CA ILE A 100 -0.40 -4.55 -1.73
C ILE A 100 0.81 -4.77 -0.82
N LEU A 101 1.52 -5.87 -1.01
CA LEU A 101 2.70 -6.19 -0.20
C LEU A 101 3.82 -5.16 -0.38
N ARG A 102 4.05 -4.71 -1.60
CA ARG A 102 5.07 -3.69 -1.88
C ARG A 102 4.73 -2.35 -1.22
N ALA A 103 3.49 -1.91 -1.30
CA ALA A 103 3.06 -0.67 -0.64
C ALA A 103 3.17 -0.79 0.88
N ALA A 104 2.74 -1.90 1.44
CA ALA A 104 2.76 -2.13 2.88
C ALA A 104 4.20 -2.20 3.43
N VAL A 105 5.08 -2.95 2.77
CA VAL A 105 6.47 -3.06 3.23
C VAL A 105 7.19 -1.72 3.12
N PHE A 106 6.85 -0.92 2.12
CA PHE A 106 7.41 0.42 2.01
C PHE A 106 7.03 1.28 3.23
N GLU A 107 5.75 1.31 3.61
CA GLU A 107 5.33 2.07 4.79
C GLU A 107 5.94 1.53 6.09
N LEU A 108 6.04 0.20 6.23
CA LEU A 108 6.64 -0.40 7.41
C LEU A 108 8.14 -0.08 7.53
N SER A 109 8.81 0.06 6.39
CA SER A 109 10.28 0.23 6.38
C SER A 109 10.74 1.67 6.52
N ARG A 110 9.88 2.67 6.23
CA ARG A 110 10.37 4.05 6.13
C ARG A 110 10.18 4.89 7.38
N ASP A 111 9.07 4.75 8.07
CA ASP A 111 8.67 5.72 9.09
C ASP A 111 7.83 5.05 10.16
N THR A 112 8.15 5.33 11.41
CA THR A 112 7.43 4.80 12.57
C THR A 112 6.33 5.75 13.05
N SER A 113 6.08 6.87 12.35
CA SER A 113 5.02 7.81 12.72
C SER A 113 3.63 7.19 12.65
N VAL A 114 3.45 6.21 11.73
CA VAL A 114 2.22 5.43 11.66
C VAL A 114 2.44 4.12 12.41
N PRO A 115 1.65 3.83 13.45
CA PRO A 115 1.84 2.60 14.22
C PRO A 115 1.68 1.35 13.36
N THR A 116 2.46 0.32 13.68
CA THR A 116 2.45 -0.97 12.97
C THR A 116 1.04 -1.55 12.80
N PRO A 117 0.21 -1.64 13.86
CA PRO A 117 -1.15 -2.21 13.69
C PRO A 117 -2.01 -1.42 12.71
N VAL A 118 -1.82 -0.10 12.63
CA VAL A 118 -2.57 0.74 11.70
C VAL A 118 -2.18 0.43 10.27
N VAL A 119 -0.87 0.34 9.98
CA VAL A 119 -0.38 0.01 8.64
C VAL A 119 -0.93 -1.35 8.20
N ILE A 120 -0.77 -2.37 9.03
CA ILE A 120 -1.24 -3.73 8.72
C ILE A 120 -2.74 -3.73 8.44
N ASN A 121 -3.52 -3.13 9.36
CA ASN A 121 -4.98 -3.12 9.24
C ASN A 121 -5.46 -2.41 7.97
N GLU A 122 -4.84 -1.30 7.62
CA GLU A 122 -5.20 -0.55 6.40
C GLU A 122 -5.00 -1.39 5.14
N TYR A 123 -3.88 -2.10 5.03
CA TYR A 123 -3.62 -2.94 3.87
C TYR A 123 -4.44 -4.23 3.87
N ILE A 124 -4.81 -4.75 5.03
CA ILE A 124 -5.74 -5.87 5.13
C ILE A 124 -7.13 -5.46 4.64
N GLU A 125 -7.60 -4.26 4.99
CA GLU A 125 -8.89 -3.77 4.50
C GLU A 125 -8.89 -3.63 2.97
N ILE A 126 -7.79 -3.15 2.38
CA ILE A 126 -7.65 -3.10 0.92
C ILE A 126 -7.71 -4.52 0.33
N THR A 127 -7.00 -5.46 0.96
CA THR A 127 -6.98 -6.85 0.49
C THR A 127 -8.37 -7.46 0.49
N LYS A 128 -9.16 -7.21 1.52
CA LYS A 128 -10.54 -7.71 1.61
C LYS A 128 -11.42 -7.23 0.46
N SER A 129 -11.12 -6.05 -0.09
CA SER A 129 -11.90 -5.47 -1.18
C SER A 129 -11.66 -6.14 -2.53
N PHE A 130 -10.52 -6.79 -2.71
CA PHE A 130 -10.10 -7.32 -4.02
C PHE A 130 -9.81 -8.81 -4.03
N CYS A 131 -9.63 -9.43 -2.89
CA CYS A 131 -9.03 -10.76 -2.79
C CYS A 131 -9.92 -11.73 -2.01
N SER A 132 -9.63 -13.02 -2.16
CA SER A 132 -10.31 -14.09 -1.45
C SER A 132 -9.88 -14.14 0.03
N PRO A 133 -10.66 -14.79 0.91
CA PRO A 133 -10.26 -14.95 2.31
C PRO A 133 -8.90 -15.63 2.50
N SER A 134 -8.53 -16.56 1.62
CA SER A 134 -7.22 -17.20 1.70
C SER A 134 -6.09 -16.24 1.39
N GLU A 135 -6.29 -15.33 0.45
CA GLU A 135 -5.32 -14.28 0.13
C GLU A 135 -5.20 -13.27 1.26
N VAL A 136 -6.32 -12.94 1.92
CA VAL A 136 -6.30 -12.06 3.10
C VAL A 136 -5.46 -12.68 4.21
N SER A 137 -5.65 -13.98 4.50
CA SER A 137 -4.83 -14.70 5.49
C SER A 137 -3.35 -14.70 5.11
N PHE A 138 -3.05 -14.92 3.84
CA PHE A 138 -1.68 -14.91 3.33
C PHE A 138 -1.02 -13.53 3.53
N VAL A 139 -1.71 -12.46 3.13
CA VAL A 139 -1.19 -11.09 3.28
C VAL A 139 -0.99 -10.78 4.77
N ASN A 140 -1.95 -11.14 5.62
CA ASN A 140 -1.85 -10.88 7.05
C ASN A 140 -0.61 -11.55 7.65
N GLY A 141 -0.38 -12.82 7.31
CA GLY A 141 0.81 -13.55 7.77
C GLY A 141 2.11 -12.93 7.30
N SER A 142 2.16 -12.52 6.01
CA SER A 142 3.35 -11.86 5.45
C SER A 142 3.61 -10.51 6.13
N LEU A 143 2.57 -9.71 6.37
CA LEU A 143 2.73 -8.40 7.01
C LEU A 143 3.15 -8.53 8.47
N ASP A 144 2.64 -9.53 9.19
CA ASP A 144 3.10 -9.81 10.56
C ASP A 144 4.58 -10.16 10.59
N ALA A 145 5.03 -11.00 9.67
CA ALA A 145 6.44 -11.38 9.58
C ALA A 145 7.32 -10.19 9.21
N LEU A 146 6.88 -9.36 8.26
CA LEU A 146 7.61 -8.16 7.85
C LEU A 146 7.70 -7.15 9.00
N ALA A 147 6.62 -6.97 9.75
CA ALA A 147 6.62 -6.07 10.90
C ALA A 147 7.62 -6.50 11.96
N LYS A 148 7.74 -7.81 12.21
CA LYS A 148 8.72 -8.36 13.15
C LYS A 148 10.16 -8.10 12.71
N LEU A 149 10.41 -8.11 11.40
CA LEU A 149 11.74 -7.83 10.86
C LEU A 149 12.08 -6.34 10.89
N LEU A 150 11.12 -5.48 10.58
CA LEU A 150 11.34 -4.06 10.34
C LEU A 150 11.06 -3.17 11.54
N ARG A 151 10.22 -3.60 12.46
CA ARG A 151 9.78 -2.82 13.63
C ARG A 151 9.90 -3.62 14.92
N THR A 152 11.06 -4.18 15.15
CA THR A 152 11.32 -5.02 16.34
C THR A 152 11.09 -4.25 17.65
N GLU A 153 11.31 -2.95 17.67
CA GLU A 153 11.13 -2.13 18.88
C GLU A 153 9.67 -2.01 19.31
N ASP A 154 8.74 -1.98 18.33
CA ASP A 154 7.31 -1.90 18.60
C ASP A 154 6.77 -3.17 19.25
N LEU A 155 7.49 -4.28 19.15
CA LEU A 155 7.05 -5.59 19.61
C LEU A 155 7.68 -6.01 20.95
N GLN A 156 8.55 -5.18 21.51
CA GLN A 156 9.22 -5.47 22.79
C GLN A 156 8.47 -4.93 24.02
N GLU A 157 7.33 -4.30 23.82
CA GLU A 157 6.50 -3.84 24.92
C GLU A 157 5.48 -4.90 25.34
#